data_8132be22e1f582ba0ffdcff7d89bccf6
#
_entry.id   8132be22e1f582ba0ffdcff7d89bccf6
#
_cell.length_a   1.000
_cell.length_b   1.000
_cell.length_c   1.000
_cell.angle_alpha   90.00
_cell.angle_beta   90.00
_cell.angle_gamma   90.00
#
_symmetry.space_group_name_H-M   'P 1'
#
loop_
_entity.id
_entity.type
_entity.pdbx_description
1 polymer ?
#
loop_
_entity_poly.entity_id
_entity_poly.type
_entity_poly.pdbx_seq_one_letter_code
_entity_poly.pdbx_strand_id
1 'polypeptide(L)'
;NSPGPKLFCVSGHVEKPGVFELPMGVSLRTLIDEHAGGVWKGRKLKAVIPGGSSAHVLTADECDVAMDIESLAAAGTMRGSAGVIVMDETTCMVDALLNIMRFYHHESCGQCTPCREGTGWLEKIAHRIAVGGGRMEDLDLVTEVCDRMVGKTICALADAAAFPAESIVKKFREDFVAAIENGGSPAWVKRHPANTGGAAAHV
;
A
#
# COMPACT_ATOMS: atom_id res chain seq x y z
N ASN A 1 -23.63 -11.89 2.08
CA ASN A 1 -24.92 -11.33 2.47
C ASN A 1 -25.19 -9.90 1.99
N SER A 2 -24.38 -9.38 1.06
CA SER A 2 -24.56 -8.07 0.47
C SER A 2 -24.82 -8.21 -1.04
N PRO A 3 -26.04 -8.60 -1.47
CA PRO A 3 -26.37 -8.77 -2.88
C PRO A 3 -26.51 -7.43 -3.58
N GLY A 4 -26.44 -7.46 -4.91
CA GLY A 4 -26.67 -6.30 -5.77
C GLY A 4 -25.46 -5.88 -6.57
N PRO A 5 -25.61 -4.91 -7.48
CA PRO A 5 -24.51 -4.35 -8.25
C PRO A 5 -23.66 -3.41 -7.39
N LYS A 6 -22.40 -3.29 -7.76
CA LYS A 6 -21.42 -2.37 -7.17
C LYS A 6 -20.58 -1.75 -8.27
N LEU A 7 -20.23 -0.48 -8.12
CA LEU A 7 -19.23 0.19 -8.94
C LEU A 7 -17.84 -0.12 -8.39
N PHE A 8 -16.99 -0.74 -9.20
CA PHE A 8 -15.59 -1.01 -8.92
C PHE A 8 -14.72 -0.04 -9.72
N CYS A 9 -13.94 0.77 -9.03
CA CYS A 9 -13.04 1.74 -9.65
C CYS A 9 -11.65 1.11 -9.74
N VAL A 10 -11.25 0.65 -10.94
CA VAL A 10 -9.95 0.00 -11.16
C VAL A 10 -8.95 0.99 -11.74
N SER A 11 -7.80 1.08 -11.12
CA SER A 11 -6.70 1.95 -11.51
C SER A 11 -5.33 1.28 -11.32
N GLY A 12 -4.27 2.01 -11.63
CA GLY A 12 -2.89 1.50 -11.56
C GLY A 12 -2.48 0.81 -12.84
N HIS A 13 -1.74 -0.29 -12.72
CA HIS A 13 -1.09 -0.96 -13.83
C HIS A 13 -1.99 -1.99 -14.53
N VAL A 14 -3.09 -1.52 -15.11
CA VAL A 14 -4.02 -2.30 -15.93
C VAL A 14 -4.14 -1.72 -17.33
N GLU A 15 -4.52 -2.55 -18.31
CA GLU A 15 -4.68 -2.11 -19.71
C GLU A 15 -5.84 -1.13 -19.89
N LYS A 16 -6.93 -1.32 -19.12
CA LYS A 16 -8.17 -0.52 -19.23
C LYS A 16 -8.60 -0.04 -17.84
N PRO A 17 -7.97 1.00 -17.28
CA PRO A 17 -8.46 1.59 -16.05
C PRO A 17 -9.85 2.21 -16.26
N GLY A 18 -10.73 2.07 -15.26
CA GLY A 18 -12.09 2.56 -15.39
C GLY A 18 -12.99 2.19 -14.23
N VAL A 19 -14.28 2.47 -14.41
CA VAL A 19 -15.34 2.13 -13.45
C VAL A 19 -16.22 1.05 -14.07
N PHE A 20 -16.38 -0.05 -13.37
CA PHE A 20 -17.14 -1.23 -13.82
C PHE A 20 -18.28 -1.49 -12.86
N GLU A 21 -19.51 -1.54 -13.38
CA GLU A 21 -20.67 -1.97 -12.62
C GLU A 21 -20.81 -3.49 -12.75
N LEU A 22 -20.59 -4.20 -11.65
CA LEU A 22 -20.59 -5.66 -11.61
C LEU A 22 -21.33 -6.15 -10.36
N PRO A 23 -21.85 -7.39 -10.39
CA PRO A 23 -22.46 -7.97 -9.20
C PRO A 23 -21.42 -8.10 -8.06
N MET A 24 -21.91 -7.88 -6.83
CA MET A 24 -21.13 -8.14 -5.63
C MET A 24 -20.67 -9.61 -5.62
N GLY A 25 -19.42 -9.85 -5.23
CA GLY A 25 -18.86 -11.21 -5.22
C GLY A 25 -18.16 -11.60 -6.53
N VAL A 26 -18.05 -10.70 -7.52
CA VAL A 26 -17.14 -10.92 -8.66
C VAL A 26 -15.72 -11.19 -8.14
N SER A 27 -15.00 -12.12 -8.75
CA SER A 27 -13.61 -12.39 -8.37
C SER A 27 -12.72 -11.18 -8.67
N LEU A 28 -11.78 -10.86 -7.76
CA LEU A 28 -10.78 -9.81 -8.00
C LEU A 28 -9.94 -10.12 -9.24
N ARG A 29 -9.63 -11.38 -9.50
CA ARG A 29 -8.95 -11.82 -10.74
C ARG A 29 -9.79 -11.52 -11.97
N THR A 30 -11.05 -11.91 -11.99
CA THR A 30 -11.98 -11.60 -13.11
C THR A 30 -12.09 -10.09 -13.35
N LEU A 31 -12.17 -9.30 -12.27
CA LEU A 31 -12.21 -7.85 -12.38
C LEU A 31 -10.94 -7.28 -13.05
N ILE A 32 -9.76 -7.78 -12.68
CA ILE A 32 -8.48 -7.35 -13.25
C ILE A 32 -8.31 -7.88 -14.69
N ASP A 33 -8.47 -9.19 -14.87
CA ASP A 33 -8.04 -9.86 -16.10
C ASP A 33 -9.04 -9.67 -17.24
N GLU A 34 -10.35 -9.75 -16.96
CA GLU A 34 -11.39 -9.68 -17.99
C GLU A 34 -11.90 -8.25 -18.16
N HIS A 35 -12.30 -7.58 -17.09
CA HIS A 35 -12.91 -6.25 -17.17
C HIS A 35 -11.88 -5.14 -17.37
N ALA A 36 -10.79 -5.16 -16.61
CA ALA A 36 -9.72 -4.19 -16.76
C ALA A 36 -8.66 -4.57 -17.81
N GLY A 37 -8.83 -5.70 -18.51
CA GLY A 37 -8.00 -6.13 -19.63
C GLY A 37 -6.64 -6.71 -19.25
N GLY A 38 -6.45 -7.08 -18.00
CA GLY A 38 -5.22 -7.64 -17.45
C GLY A 38 -4.20 -6.59 -17.02
N VAL A 39 -3.09 -7.06 -16.50
CA VAL A 39 -1.95 -6.21 -16.13
C VAL A 39 -1.29 -5.67 -17.40
N TRP A 40 -1.07 -4.36 -17.43
CA TRP A 40 -0.58 -3.69 -18.62
C TRP A 40 0.76 -4.24 -19.13
N LYS A 41 1.00 -4.13 -20.43
CA LYS A 41 2.25 -4.56 -21.09
C LYS A 41 2.61 -6.03 -20.83
N GLY A 42 1.64 -6.87 -20.49
CA GLY A 42 1.86 -8.30 -20.23
C GLY A 42 2.76 -8.59 -19.02
N ARG A 43 2.90 -7.64 -18.09
CA ARG A 43 3.72 -7.80 -16.88
C ARG A 43 3.02 -8.66 -15.84
N LYS A 44 3.79 -9.12 -14.86
CA LYS A 44 3.25 -9.90 -13.75
C LYS A 44 2.60 -8.99 -12.71
N LEU A 45 1.50 -9.46 -12.16
CA LEU A 45 0.88 -8.85 -10.98
C LEU A 45 1.82 -8.99 -9.79
N LYS A 46 2.00 -7.91 -9.02
CA LYS A 46 2.77 -7.92 -7.77
C LYS A 46 1.87 -7.75 -6.56
N ALA A 47 1.04 -6.72 -6.58
CA ALA A 47 0.23 -6.34 -5.45
C ALA A 47 -1.08 -5.68 -5.87
N VAL A 48 -2.11 -5.77 -5.04
CA VAL A 48 -3.39 -5.09 -5.23
C VAL A 48 -3.86 -4.49 -3.91
N ILE A 49 -4.32 -3.25 -3.95
CA ILE A 49 -5.14 -2.68 -2.89
C ILE A 49 -6.60 -2.81 -3.34
N PRO A 50 -7.43 -3.64 -2.69
CA PRO A 50 -8.75 -3.97 -3.21
C PRO A 50 -9.87 -3.00 -2.84
N GLY A 51 -9.65 -2.16 -1.82
CA GLY A 51 -10.72 -1.38 -1.18
C GLY A 51 -10.43 0.11 -0.95
N GLY A 52 -9.53 0.70 -1.75
CA GLY A 52 -9.00 2.04 -1.52
C GLY A 52 -7.76 2.02 -0.65
N SER A 53 -7.03 3.14 -0.59
CA SER A 53 -5.71 3.24 0.05
C SER A 53 -5.68 2.83 1.54
N SER A 54 -6.84 2.74 2.18
CA SER A 54 -7.01 2.32 3.58
C SER A 54 -7.08 0.79 3.79
N ALA A 55 -7.14 0.01 2.71
CA ALA A 55 -7.20 -1.44 2.81
C ALA A 55 -5.80 -2.05 2.94
N HIS A 56 -5.70 -3.17 3.65
CA HIS A 56 -4.49 -3.99 3.61
C HIS A 56 -4.23 -4.45 2.18
N VAL A 57 -2.96 -4.40 1.76
CA VAL A 57 -2.54 -4.85 0.44
C VAL A 57 -2.62 -6.38 0.33
N LEU A 58 -2.97 -6.86 -0.84
CA LEU A 58 -2.91 -8.28 -1.22
C LEU A 58 -1.69 -8.51 -2.13
N THR A 59 -1.02 -9.65 -1.94
CA THR A 59 -0.02 -10.15 -2.90
C THR A 59 -0.71 -10.76 -4.12
N ALA A 60 0.03 -11.02 -5.19
CA ALA A 60 -0.52 -11.66 -6.38
C ALA A 60 -1.23 -12.99 -6.09
N ASP A 61 -0.69 -13.79 -5.17
CA ASP A 61 -1.22 -15.11 -4.81
C ASP A 61 -2.50 -15.02 -3.95
N GLU A 62 -2.73 -13.89 -3.26
CA GLU A 62 -3.91 -13.64 -2.45
C GLU A 62 -5.09 -13.06 -3.26
N CYS A 63 -4.90 -12.77 -4.55
CA CYS A 63 -5.92 -12.12 -5.38
C CYS A 63 -7.02 -13.06 -5.88
N ASP A 64 -6.99 -14.34 -5.57
CA ASP A 64 -8.08 -15.27 -5.89
C ASP A 64 -9.16 -15.22 -4.80
N VAL A 65 -9.82 -14.08 -4.71
CA VAL A 65 -10.80 -13.76 -3.67
C VAL A 65 -12.03 -13.06 -4.28
N ALA A 66 -13.22 -13.32 -3.74
CA ALA A 66 -14.43 -12.61 -4.14
C ALA A 66 -14.46 -11.20 -3.58
N MET A 67 -14.91 -10.25 -4.39
CA MET A 67 -15.00 -8.83 -4.04
C MET A 67 -16.29 -8.52 -3.25
N ASP A 68 -16.55 -9.30 -2.22
CA ASP A 68 -17.59 -9.05 -1.22
C ASP A 68 -16.97 -8.70 0.15
N ILE A 69 -17.83 -8.37 1.11
CA ILE A 69 -17.38 -7.89 2.43
C ILE A 69 -16.74 -9.03 3.22
N GLU A 70 -17.39 -10.19 3.23
CA GLU A 70 -17.02 -11.33 4.06
C GLU A 70 -15.74 -12.01 3.56
N SER A 71 -15.63 -12.21 2.24
CA SER A 71 -14.47 -12.86 1.61
C SER A 71 -13.21 -12.02 1.77
N LEU A 72 -13.30 -10.70 1.55
CA LEU A 72 -12.15 -9.80 1.74
C LEU A 72 -11.76 -9.66 3.20
N ALA A 73 -12.74 -9.67 4.13
CA ALA A 73 -12.44 -9.68 5.56
C ALA A 73 -11.74 -11.00 5.97
N ALA A 74 -12.17 -12.15 5.44
CA ALA A 74 -11.50 -13.43 5.66
C ALA A 74 -10.07 -13.48 5.08
N ALA A 75 -9.83 -12.76 3.98
CA ALA A 75 -8.49 -12.57 3.40
C ALA A 75 -7.63 -11.54 4.15
N GLY A 76 -8.09 -11.00 5.28
CA GLY A 76 -7.36 -10.04 6.09
C GLY A 76 -7.28 -8.64 5.50
N THR A 77 -8.22 -8.28 4.64
CA THR A 77 -8.33 -6.95 4.03
C THR A 77 -9.78 -6.46 4.07
N MET A 78 -10.14 -5.47 3.27
CA MET A 78 -11.52 -4.97 3.23
C MET A 78 -11.91 -4.51 1.82
N ARG A 79 -13.21 -4.61 1.50
CA ARG A 79 -13.77 -4.07 0.27
C ARG A 79 -13.74 -2.53 0.24
N GLY A 80 -13.89 -1.90 1.37
CA GLY A 80 -13.87 -0.44 1.52
C GLY A 80 -14.73 0.28 0.46
N SER A 81 -14.12 1.22 -0.26
CA SER A 81 -14.76 1.97 -1.34
C SER A 81 -14.90 1.18 -2.65
N ALA A 82 -14.32 -0.02 -2.77
CA ALA A 82 -14.12 -0.76 -4.01
C ALA A 82 -13.22 0.00 -5.04
N GLY A 83 -12.35 0.85 -4.54
CA GLY A 83 -11.26 1.46 -5.30
C GLY A 83 -10.09 0.49 -5.40
N VAL A 84 -9.96 -0.20 -6.53
CA VAL A 84 -8.93 -1.21 -6.75
C VAL A 84 -7.70 -0.57 -7.38
N ILE A 85 -6.54 -0.74 -6.76
CA ILE A 85 -5.27 -0.22 -7.26
C ILE A 85 -4.36 -1.40 -7.56
N VAL A 86 -4.05 -1.60 -8.84
CA VAL A 86 -3.23 -2.72 -9.32
C VAL A 86 -1.78 -2.28 -9.50
N MET A 87 -0.85 -3.06 -8.98
CA MET A 87 0.59 -2.81 -9.05
C MET A 87 1.30 -4.00 -9.69
N ASP A 88 2.07 -3.74 -10.73
CA ASP A 88 2.87 -4.74 -11.44
C ASP A 88 4.23 -4.99 -10.77
N GLU A 89 4.98 -5.95 -11.30
CA GLU A 89 6.29 -6.36 -10.81
C GLU A 89 7.35 -5.24 -10.78
N THR A 90 7.14 -4.14 -11.50
CA THR A 90 8.07 -2.99 -11.51
C THR A 90 7.80 -1.98 -10.40
N THR A 91 6.71 -2.15 -9.64
CA THR A 91 6.37 -1.25 -8.55
C THR A 91 7.32 -1.45 -7.37
N CYS A 92 7.97 -0.38 -6.95
CA CYS A 92 8.72 -0.35 -5.71
C CYS A 92 7.75 -0.13 -4.53
N MET A 93 7.67 -1.09 -3.62
CA MET A 93 6.73 -0.99 -2.49
C MET A 93 7.16 0.05 -1.46
N VAL A 94 8.43 0.43 -1.40
CA VAL A 94 8.92 1.55 -0.57
C VAL A 94 8.36 2.88 -1.09
N ASP A 95 8.44 3.12 -2.40
CA ASP A 95 7.91 4.35 -3.02
C ASP A 95 6.37 4.39 -2.93
N ALA A 96 5.70 3.24 -3.09
CA ALA A 96 4.26 3.11 -2.92
C ALA A 96 3.84 3.47 -1.48
N LEU A 97 4.52 2.92 -0.47
CA LEU A 97 4.27 3.24 0.94
C LEU A 97 4.50 4.72 1.22
N LEU A 98 5.62 5.28 0.75
CA LEU A 98 5.93 6.70 0.95
C LEU A 98 4.83 7.61 0.39
N ASN A 99 4.32 7.28 -0.81
CA ASN A 99 3.24 8.06 -1.43
C ASN A 99 1.94 8.00 -0.61
N ILE A 100 1.57 6.81 -0.11
CA ILE A 100 0.40 6.63 0.74
C ILE A 100 0.57 7.38 2.07
N MET A 101 1.73 7.31 2.70
CA MET A 101 1.97 7.97 3.99
C MET A 101 1.99 9.50 3.88
N ARG A 102 2.50 10.05 2.79
CA ARG A 102 2.39 11.49 2.48
C ARG A 102 0.94 11.94 2.40
N PHE A 103 0.11 11.17 1.72
CA PHE A 103 -1.31 11.44 1.64
C PHE A 103 -1.95 11.46 3.03
N TYR A 104 -1.78 10.41 3.84
CA TYR A 104 -2.40 10.34 5.17
C TYR A 104 -1.87 11.37 6.15
N HIS A 105 -0.59 11.72 6.09
CA HIS A 105 -0.04 12.79 6.91
C HIS A 105 -0.65 14.16 6.53
N HIS A 106 -0.80 14.43 5.23
CA HIS A 106 -1.44 15.66 4.74
C HIS A 106 -2.91 15.74 5.11
N GLU A 107 -3.66 14.64 5.02
CA GLU A 107 -5.10 14.57 5.29
C GLU A 107 -5.44 14.49 6.79
N SER A 108 -4.47 14.29 7.65
CA SER A 108 -4.71 14.30 9.10
C SER A 108 -5.17 15.68 9.56
N CYS A 109 -6.34 15.76 10.19
CA CYS A 109 -6.84 17.02 10.75
C CYS A 109 -6.06 17.52 11.98
N GLY A 110 -5.12 16.67 12.52
CA GLY A 110 -4.27 17.00 13.64
C GLY A 110 -4.92 16.91 15.04
N GLN A 111 -6.19 16.50 15.15
CA GLN A 111 -6.91 16.48 16.43
C GLN A 111 -6.36 15.43 17.39
N CYS A 112 -6.20 14.18 16.93
CA CYS A 112 -5.78 13.06 17.78
C CYS A 112 -4.27 12.89 17.70
N THR A 113 -3.58 12.90 18.84
CA THR A 113 -2.11 12.76 18.89
C THR A 113 -1.59 11.51 18.18
N PRO A 114 -2.18 10.29 18.36
CA PRO A 114 -1.69 9.11 17.65
C PRO A 114 -1.79 9.24 16.12
N CYS A 115 -2.79 9.92 15.61
CA CYS A 115 -2.95 10.19 14.19
C CYS A 115 -1.94 11.25 13.71
N ARG A 116 -1.96 12.45 14.33
CA ARG A 116 -1.11 13.57 13.94
C ARG A 116 0.37 13.21 13.92
N GLU A 117 0.87 12.61 15.00
CA GLU A 117 2.27 12.25 15.11
C GLU A 117 2.59 10.94 14.37
N GLY A 118 1.72 9.93 14.49
CA GLY A 118 1.97 8.63 13.90
C GLY A 118 2.03 8.65 12.36
N THR A 119 1.11 9.37 11.69
CA THR A 119 1.18 9.52 10.22
C THR A 119 2.46 10.23 9.78
N GLY A 120 2.88 11.28 10.53
CA GLY A 120 4.14 11.97 10.27
C GLY A 120 5.36 11.10 10.52
N TRP A 121 5.33 10.23 11.53
CA TRP A 121 6.44 9.28 11.77
C TRP A 121 6.51 8.21 10.70
N LEU A 122 5.39 7.64 10.29
CA LEU A 122 5.34 6.67 9.19
C LEU A 122 5.87 7.26 7.88
N GLU A 123 5.49 8.51 7.55
CA GLU A 123 6.05 9.21 6.39
C GLU A 123 7.57 9.38 6.51
N LYS A 124 8.06 9.86 7.65
CA LYS A 124 9.50 10.09 7.88
C LYS A 124 10.30 8.78 7.77
N ILE A 125 9.78 7.67 8.32
CA ILE A 125 10.44 6.36 8.23
C ILE A 125 10.47 5.90 6.78
N ALA A 126 9.32 5.91 6.07
CA ALA A 126 9.24 5.52 4.67
C ALA A 126 10.16 6.39 3.79
N HIS A 127 10.18 7.71 4.03
CA HIS A 127 11.08 8.63 3.33
C HIS A 127 12.55 8.30 3.60
N ARG A 128 12.94 8.08 4.86
CA ARG A 128 14.32 7.73 5.23
C ARG A 128 14.79 6.47 4.50
N ILE A 129 13.94 5.43 4.44
CA ILE A 129 14.25 4.20 3.69
C ILE A 129 14.37 4.51 2.20
N ALA A 130 13.44 5.28 1.63
CA ALA A 130 13.43 5.60 0.20
C ALA A 130 14.67 6.37 -0.26
N VAL A 131 15.25 7.23 0.60
CA VAL A 131 16.42 8.07 0.27
C VAL A 131 17.76 7.49 0.74
N GLY A 132 17.77 6.24 1.19
CA GLY A 132 19.02 5.52 1.51
C GLY A 132 19.52 5.69 2.95
N GLY A 133 18.76 6.36 3.81
CA GLY A 133 19.08 6.47 5.24
C GLY A 133 18.36 5.44 6.12
N GLY A 134 17.70 4.45 5.50
CA GLY A 134 16.94 3.41 6.20
C GLY A 134 17.83 2.44 6.96
N ARG A 135 17.27 1.88 8.04
CA ARG A 135 17.90 0.86 8.89
C ARG A 135 16.96 -0.33 9.02
N MET A 136 17.50 -1.51 9.33
CA MET A 136 16.69 -2.72 9.46
C MET A 136 15.65 -2.61 10.58
N GLU A 137 15.99 -1.92 11.65
CA GLU A 137 15.10 -1.63 12.79
C GLU A 137 13.89 -0.77 12.40
N ASP A 138 13.99 -0.01 11.31
CA ASP A 138 12.89 0.82 10.81
C ASP A 138 11.68 -0.01 10.38
N LEU A 139 11.88 -1.26 9.97
CA LEU A 139 10.80 -2.16 9.56
C LEU A 139 9.94 -2.58 10.76
N ASP A 140 10.57 -2.87 11.87
CA ASP A 140 9.86 -3.20 13.12
C ASP A 140 9.24 -1.94 13.73
N LEU A 141 9.91 -0.80 13.62
CA LEU A 141 9.39 0.49 14.07
C LEU A 141 8.11 0.90 13.35
N VAL A 142 7.99 0.64 12.03
CA VAL A 142 6.71 0.87 11.30
C VAL A 142 5.57 0.09 11.96
N THR A 143 5.78 -1.20 12.26
CA THR A 143 4.77 -2.03 12.91
C THR A 143 4.40 -1.50 14.30
N GLU A 144 5.40 -1.11 15.11
CA GLU A 144 5.16 -0.55 16.43
C GLU A 144 4.36 0.75 16.37
N VAL A 145 4.67 1.65 15.44
CA VAL A 145 3.91 2.89 15.24
C VAL A 145 2.48 2.59 14.85
N CYS A 146 2.23 1.64 13.93
CA CYS A 146 0.89 1.21 13.54
C CYS A 146 0.09 0.70 14.75
N ASP A 147 0.69 -0.15 15.59
CA ASP A 147 0.05 -0.67 16.81
C ASP A 147 -0.34 0.43 17.80
N ARG A 148 0.42 1.54 17.83
CA ARG A 148 0.13 2.72 18.67
C ARG A 148 -0.94 3.64 18.04
N MET A 149 -1.29 3.45 16.77
CA MET A 149 -2.29 4.25 16.06
C MET A 149 -3.67 3.57 16.03
N VAL A 150 -3.72 2.28 15.72
CA VAL A 150 -4.96 1.52 15.50
C VAL A 150 -5.84 1.53 16.75
N GLY A 151 -7.11 1.95 16.56
CA GLY A 151 -8.13 2.01 17.62
C GLY A 151 -7.86 3.06 18.71
N LYS A 152 -6.92 4.01 18.50
CA LYS A 152 -6.55 5.01 19.50
C LYS A 152 -7.04 6.43 19.16
N THR A 153 -7.88 6.58 18.15
CA THR A 153 -8.33 7.88 17.66
C THR A 153 -9.85 7.96 17.51
N ILE A 154 -10.39 9.17 17.43
CA ILE A 154 -11.84 9.42 17.35
C ILE A 154 -12.43 8.93 16.03
N CYS A 155 -11.68 9.09 14.92
CA CYS A 155 -12.09 8.63 13.58
C CYS A 155 -11.11 7.59 13.04
N ALA A 156 -11.51 6.89 11.99
CA ALA A 156 -10.76 5.79 11.40
C ALA A 156 -9.55 6.22 10.53
N LEU A 157 -9.16 7.51 10.49
CA LEU A 157 -8.06 7.93 9.62
C LEU A 157 -6.72 7.32 10.06
N ALA A 158 -6.48 7.19 11.36
CA ALA A 158 -5.26 6.55 11.86
C ALA A 158 -5.20 5.06 11.50
N ASP A 159 -6.32 4.35 11.63
CA ASP A 159 -6.43 2.95 11.19
C ASP A 159 -6.23 2.83 9.68
N ALA A 160 -6.83 3.74 8.92
CA ALA A 160 -6.70 3.82 7.47
C ALA A 160 -5.26 4.04 6.99
N ALA A 161 -4.44 4.74 7.77
CA ALA A 161 -3.01 4.92 7.49
C ALA A 161 -2.18 3.70 7.92
N ALA A 162 -2.51 3.10 9.07
CA ALA A 162 -1.77 2.00 9.64
C ALA A 162 -1.91 0.70 8.84
N PHE A 163 -3.11 0.36 8.36
CA PHE A 163 -3.38 -0.89 7.64
C PHE A 163 -2.55 -1.07 6.38
N PRO A 164 -2.47 -0.12 5.43
CA PRO A 164 -1.58 -0.26 4.29
C PRO A 164 -0.11 -0.27 4.71
N ALA A 165 0.30 0.54 5.70
CA ALA A 165 1.70 0.61 6.13
C ALA A 165 2.17 -0.74 6.68
N GLU A 166 1.42 -1.31 7.59
CA GLU A 166 1.73 -2.60 8.20
C GLU A 166 1.78 -3.72 7.16
N SER A 167 0.73 -3.83 6.33
CA SER A 167 0.62 -4.91 5.34
C SER A 167 1.68 -4.82 4.25
N ILE A 168 2.02 -3.63 3.77
CA ILE A 168 3.06 -3.42 2.77
C ILE A 168 4.42 -3.85 3.34
N VAL A 169 4.78 -3.40 4.53
CA VAL A 169 6.08 -3.77 5.14
C VAL A 169 6.16 -5.25 5.45
N LYS A 170 5.09 -5.87 5.95
CA LYS A 170 5.06 -7.30 6.26
C LYS A 170 5.16 -8.19 5.01
N LYS A 171 4.36 -7.89 3.98
CA LYS A 171 4.22 -8.74 2.80
C LYS A 171 5.32 -8.54 1.77
N PHE A 172 5.92 -7.36 1.73
CA PHE A 172 6.97 -6.99 0.76
C PHE A 172 8.28 -6.61 1.45
N ARG A 173 8.58 -7.27 2.58
CA ARG A 173 9.79 -7.00 3.38
C ARG A 173 11.07 -6.98 2.56
N GLU A 174 11.15 -7.83 1.55
CA GLU A 174 12.31 -7.94 0.66
C GLU A 174 12.58 -6.65 -0.13
N ASP A 175 11.53 -5.95 -0.60
CA ASP A 175 11.68 -4.65 -1.27
C ASP A 175 12.34 -3.61 -0.34
N PHE A 176 11.98 -3.64 0.93
CA PHE A 176 12.52 -2.71 1.93
C PHE A 176 13.96 -3.06 2.30
N VAL A 177 14.25 -4.33 2.51
CA VAL A 177 15.62 -4.81 2.76
C VAL A 177 16.52 -4.42 1.60
N ALA A 178 16.10 -4.71 0.36
CA ALA A 178 16.84 -4.33 -0.84
C ALA A 178 17.06 -2.80 -0.94
N ALA A 179 16.07 -1.99 -0.60
CA ALA A 179 16.23 -0.52 -0.60
C ALA A 179 17.24 -0.06 0.47
N ILE A 180 17.21 -0.65 1.65
CA ILE A 180 18.16 -0.33 2.73
C ILE A 180 19.60 -0.71 2.31
N GLU A 181 19.79 -1.91 1.79
CA GLU A 181 21.10 -2.43 1.37
C GLU A 181 21.68 -1.68 0.15
N ASN A 182 20.82 -1.26 -0.78
CA ASN A 182 21.24 -0.56 -2.00
C ASN A 182 21.30 0.97 -1.89
N GLY A 183 21.11 1.53 -0.70
CA GLY A 183 21.19 2.98 -0.47
C GLY A 183 20.00 3.77 -0.99
N GLY A 184 18.81 3.18 -0.99
CA GLY A 184 17.54 3.81 -1.29
C GLY A 184 16.65 3.04 -2.28
N SER A 185 15.48 3.59 -2.54
CA SER A 185 14.58 3.02 -3.55
C SER A 185 15.19 3.10 -4.96
N PRO A 186 14.79 2.22 -5.90
CA PRO A 186 15.31 2.26 -7.28
C PRO A 186 15.14 3.63 -7.94
N ALA A 187 14.06 4.33 -7.67
CA ALA A 187 13.82 5.66 -8.22
C ALA A 187 14.77 6.72 -7.62
N TRP A 188 15.11 6.58 -6.34
CA TRP A 188 16.09 7.44 -5.68
C TRP A 188 17.50 7.18 -6.18
N VAL A 189 17.95 5.93 -6.17
CA VAL A 189 19.27 5.51 -6.64
C VAL A 189 19.53 5.96 -8.08
N LYS A 190 18.53 5.81 -8.96
CA LYS A 190 18.62 6.27 -10.35
C LYS A 190 18.85 7.78 -10.48
N ARG A 191 18.27 8.58 -9.58
CA ARG A 191 18.43 10.05 -9.58
C ARG A 191 19.70 10.53 -8.87
N HIS A 192 20.27 9.71 -7.98
CA HIS A 192 21.42 10.03 -7.13
C HIS A 192 22.49 8.93 -7.19
N PRO A 193 23.09 8.67 -8.35
CA PRO A 193 24.00 7.52 -8.55
C PRO A 193 25.27 7.58 -7.69
N ALA A 194 25.63 8.75 -7.16
CA ALA A 194 26.82 8.92 -6.30
C ALA A 194 26.58 8.46 -4.83
N ASN A 195 25.34 8.16 -4.44
CA ASN A 195 24.99 7.76 -3.06
C ASN A 195 25.00 6.25 -2.82
N THR A 196 25.41 5.44 -3.77
CA THR A 196 25.41 3.96 -3.69
C THR A 196 26.64 3.39 -2.97
N GLY A 197 27.23 4.11 -2.06
CA GLY A 197 28.39 3.62 -1.32
C GLY A 197 28.68 4.43 -0.08
N GLY A 198 28.12 4.02 1.05
CA GLY A 198 28.70 4.36 2.35
C GLY A 198 27.94 5.38 3.19
N ALA A 199 27.57 4.92 4.38
CA ALA A 199 27.40 5.65 5.63
C ALA A 199 26.64 6.99 5.63
N ALA A 200 25.50 6.91 6.29
CA ALA A 200 24.78 7.99 6.95
C ALA A 200 25.43 9.38 6.92
N ALA A 201 24.92 10.25 6.09
CA ALA A 201 24.96 11.67 6.42
C ALA A 201 23.79 11.94 7.38
N HIS A 202 24.11 12.21 8.62
CA HIS A 202 23.18 12.69 9.63
C HIS A 202 22.52 14.00 9.16
N VAL A 203 21.19 14.02 9.06
CA VAL A 203 20.37 15.22 9.18
C VAL A 203 19.25 14.91 10.16
#